data_bd60a3bbb88b9c79013019304cdf8fc9
#
_entry.id   bd60a3bbb88b9c79013019304cdf8fc9
#
_cell.length_a   1.000
_cell.length_b   1.000
_cell.length_c   1.000
_cell.angle_alpha   90.00
_cell.angle_beta   90.00
_cell.angle_gamma   90.00
#
_symmetry.space_group_name_H-M   'P 1'
#
loop_
_entity.id
_entity.type
_entity.pdbx_description
1 polymer ?
#
loop_
_entity_poly.entity_id
_entity_poly.type
_entity_poly.pdbx_seq_one_letter_code
_entity_poly.pdbx_strand_id
1 'polypeptide(L)'
;MISVQAIKLNCAILGETERRKLIYPYLRSEHGDKTMWQVSPIHGRSYVVRKTKEGRFVVSKGNGLGYTQHNFVYTSEQSADVWGLLLKEDALRDFHCGQEVQALGIKTNQMECVLELDYPIHIAKTNVDRKPVLLQYNVECPYRISDAPFMTRQQITDEVNKWEKMNDKGFDKDYLIAANVLIRNLRIMHDHEVLHNAIHEQNYTWALELLDFELCRIPNYPYIQADYERHVCNLYDREVIQTYQIIIYIAGCLNEHVDFKRLDDLFLDYGFDLNKFKL
;
A
#
# COMPACT_ATOMS: atom_id res chain seq x y z
N MET A 1 -25.47 5.39 -14.24
CA MET A 1 -25.08 5.18 -12.82
C MET A 1 -24.83 3.70 -12.66
N ILE A 2 -23.63 3.28 -12.27
CA ILE A 2 -23.28 1.87 -12.11
C ILE A 2 -23.79 1.44 -10.73
N SER A 3 -24.55 0.34 -10.67
CA SER A 3 -25.01 -0.23 -9.42
C SER A 3 -23.85 -0.90 -8.69
N VAL A 4 -23.84 -0.84 -7.36
CA VAL A 4 -22.82 -1.48 -6.53
C VAL A 4 -23.45 -2.21 -5.36
N GLN A 5 -22.77 -3.26 -4.94
CA GLN A 5 -23.08 -4.02 -3.75
C GLN A 5 -21.88 -4.06 -2.82
N ALA A 6 -22.06 -3.68 -1.55
CA ALA A 6 -21.04 -3.90 -0.55
C ALA A 6 -20.96 -5.38 -0.21
N ILE A 7 -19.80 -6.00 -0.45
CA ILE A 7 -19.56 -7.42 -0.14
C ILE A 7 -18.72 -7.62 1.13
N LYS A 8 -18.07 -6.57 1.60
CA LYS A 8 -17.35 -6.54 2.87
C LYS A 8 -17.39 -5.14 3.47
N LEU A 9 -17.66 -5.02 4.75
CA LEU A 9 -17.69 -3.77 5.48
C LEU A 9 -16.90 -3.91 6.77
N ASN A 10 -16.11 -2.89 7.08
CA ASN A 10 -15.48 -2.74 8.40
C ASN A 10 -16.42 -1.93 9.30
N CYS A 11 -17.24 -2.62 10.06
CA CYS A 11 -18.24 -2.00 10.93
C CYS A 11 -17.65 -1.21 12.10
N ALA A 12 -16.39 -1.42 12.44
CA ALA A 12 -15.69 -0.67 13.48
C ALA A 12 -15.35 0.76 13.02
N ILE A 13 -15.12 0.93 11.70
CA ILE A 13 -14.74 2.24 11.11
C ILE A 13 -15.95 2.96 10.55
N LEU A 14 -16.85 2.22 9.88
CA LEU A 14 -18.01 2.80 9.23
C LEU A 14 -19.22 2.84 10.17
N GLY A 15 -19.61 4.02 10.61
CA GLY A 15 -20.86 4.24 11.29
C GLY A 15 -22.07 3.91 10.39
N GLU A 16 -23.23 3.68 10.99
CA GLU A 16 -24.44 3.28 10.25
C GLU A 16 -24.88 4.31 9.20
N THR A 17 -24.69 5.60 9.51
CA THR A 17 -25.00 6.71 8.60
C THR A 17 -24.03 6.76 7.43
N GLU A 18 -22.76 6.39 7.63
CA GLU A 18 -21.76 6.37 6.59
C GLU A 18 -21.94 5.17 5.66
N ARG A 19 -22.41 4.03 6.17
CA ARG A 19 -22.78 2.86 5.34
C ARG A 19 -23.84 3.20 4.29
N ARG A 20 -24.79 4.06 4.61
CA ARG A 20 -25.83 4.51 3.67
C ARG A 20 -25.30 5.51 2.63
N LYS A 21 -24.16 6.15 2.94
CA LYS A 21 -23.48 7.09 2.04
C LYS A 21 -22.33 6.46 1.29
N LEU A 22 -22.12 5.16 1.43
CA LEU A 22 -21.16 4.42 0.61
C LEU A 22 -21.59 4.50 -0.85
N ILE A 23 -21.09 5.49 -1.45
CA ILE A 23 -21.35 5.87 -2.78
C ILE A 23 -20.00 5.85 -3.44
N TYR A 24 -19.81 5.01 -4.33
CA TYR A 24 -19.67 5.08 -5.69
C TYR A 24 -18.40 4.66 -6.25
N PRO A 25 -18.48 3.70 -7.03
CA PRO A 25 -17.45 3.41 -7.95
C PRO A 25 -17.54 4.38 -9.11
N TYR A 26 -16.51 5.14 -9.27
CA TYR A 26 -16.18 5.62 -10.55
C TYR A 26 -15.22 4.62 -11.20
N LEU A 27 -15.71 3.79 -12.06
CA LEU A 27 -14.92 3.45 -13.23
C LEU A 27 -14.63 4.80 -13.89
N ARG A 28 -13.38 5.14 -14.04
CA ARG A 28 -13.00 6.43 -14.62
C ARG A 28 -13.66 6.57 -15.97
N SER A 29 -14.66 7.45 -16.07
CA SER A 29 -15.09 7.95 -17.35
C SER A 29 -13.99 8.85 -17.90
N GLU A 30 -13.85 8.93 -19.20
CA GLU A 30 -12.94 9.85 -19.89
C GLU A 30 -13.11 11.33 -19.46
N HIS A 31 -14.13 11.63 -18.71
CA HIS A 31 -14.52 12.94 -18.22
C HIS A 31 -14.32 13.17 -16.72
N GLY A 32 -13.44 12.41 -16.07
CA GLY A 32 -13.05 12.44 -14.66
C GLY A 32 -13.78 13.45 -13.77
N ASP A 33 -14.47 12.97 -12.75
CA ASP A 33 -15.08 13.85 -11.77
C ASP A 33 -14.00 14.75 -11.13
N LYS A 34 -14.20 16.06 -11.19
CA LYS A 34 -13.28 17.06 -10.64
C LYS A 34 -13.16 17.00 -9.11
N THR A 35 -14.01 16.24 -8.45
CA THR A 35 -14.00 16.07 -6.99
C THR A 35 -13.02 14.98 -6.51
N MET A 36 -12.49 14.18 -7.42
CA MET A 36 -11.56 13.10 -7.11
C MET A 36 -10.19 13.40 -7.71
N TRP A 37 -9.13 13.15 -6.94
CA TRP A 37 -7.76 13.24 -7.49
C TRP A 37 -7.02 11.92 -7.36
N GLN A 38 -6.17 11.69 -8.33
CA GLN A 38 -5.30 10.52 -8.36
C GLN A 38 -4.30 10.57 -7.22
N VAL A 39 -4.15 9.47 -6.49
CA VAL A 39 -3.25 9.39 -5.34
C VAL A 39 -1.80 9.27 -5.80
N SER A 40 -1.54 8.36 -6.74
CA SER A 40 -0.20 8.13 -7.26
C SER A 40 -0.20 8.26 -8.78
N PRO A 41 0.64 9.15 -9.34
CA PRO A 41 0.80 9.26 -10.79
C PRO A 41 1.33 7.98 -11.44
N ILE A 42 2.06 7.16 -10.69
CA ILE A 42 2.66 5.92 -11.18
C ILE A 42 1.62 4.81 -11.31
N HIS A 43 0.73 4.67 -10.33
CA HIS A 43 -0.22 3.56 -10.29
C HIS A 43 -1.60 3.85 -10.88
N GLY A 44 -2.04 5.07 -10.94
CA GLY A 44 -3.21 5.53 -11.67
C GLY A 44 -4.57 4.85 -11.42
N ARG A 45 -4.63 3.85 -10.54
CA ARG A 45 -5.85 3.08 -10.24
C ARG A 45 -6.52 3.44 -8.93
N SER A 46 -5.92 4.36 -8.17
CA SER A 46 -6.39 4.77 -6.85
C SER A 46 -6.67 6.26 -6.80
N TYR A 47 -7.78 6.63 -6.17
CA TYR A 47 -8.24 8.02 -6.07
C TYR A 47 -8.66 8.34 -4.65
N VAL A 48 -8.35 9.56 -4.18
CA VAL A 48 -8.95 10.11 -2.96
C VAL A 48 -10.39 10.51 -3.28
N VAL A 49 -11.34 9.94 -2.58
CA VAL A 49 -12.77 10.18 -2.80
C VAL A 49 -13.38 11.15 -1.77
N ARG A 50 -12.82 11.18 -0.55
CA ARG A 50 -13.27 12.09 0.51
C ARG A 50 -12.24 12.16 1.64
N LYS A 51 -12.47 13.03 2.62
CA LYS A 51 -11.81 12.98 3.92
C LYS A 51 -12.79 12.49 5.00
N THR A 52 -12.27 11.79 6.00
CA THR A 52 -13.02 11.45 7.19
C THR A 52 -13.17 12.69 8.09
N LYS A 53 -13.98 12.60 9.15
CA LYS A 53 -14.12 13.69 10.12
C LYS A 53 -12.83 13.98 10.87
N GLU A 54 -11.99 12.97 11.04
CA GLU A 54 -10.67 13.04 11.68
C GLU A 54 -9.59 13.56 10.71
N GLY A 55 -9.96 13.88 9.45
CA GLY A 55 -9.07 14.44 8.45
C GLY A 55 -8.26 13.40 7.66
N ARG A 56 -8.49 12.08 7.85
CA ARG A 56 -7.86 11.03 7.07
C ARG A 56 -8.42 11.01 5.65
N PHE A 57 -7.61 10.59 4.69
CA PHE A 57 -7.98 10.52 3.29
C PHE A 57 -8.57 9.16 2.96
N VAL A 58 -9.79 9.12 2.47
CA VAL A 58 -10.40 7.89 1.97
C VAL A 58 -10.00 7.68 0.51
N VAL A 59 -9.40 6.54 0.26
CA VAL A 59 -8.90 6.12 -1.04
C VAL A 59 -9.77 5.01 -1.58
N SER A 60 -10.14 5.10 -2.87
CA SER A 60 -10.76 4.03 -3.63
C SER A 60 -9.74 3.45 -4.61
N LYS A 61 -9.48 2.13 -4.52
CA LYS A 61 -8.56 1.36 -5.35
C LYS A 61 -9.36 0.47 -6.31
N GLY A 62 -8.87 0.28 -7.53
CA GLY A 62 -9.53 -0.55 -8.53
C GLY A 62 -10.42 0.20 -9.51
N ASN A 63 -10.25 1.52 -9.63
CA ASN A 63 -11.09 2.39 -10.48
C ASN A 63 -10.74 2.35 -11.97
N GLY A 64 -9.90 1.43 -12.40
CA GLY A 64 -9.32 1.43 -13.74
C GLY A 64 -8.12 2.37 -13.85
N LEU A 65 -7.31 2.20 -14.89
CA LEU A 65 -6.16 3.05 -15.11
C LEU A 65 -6.56 4.46 -15.54
N GLY A 66 -5.95 5.42 -14.83
CA GLY A 66 -5.82 6.75 -15.39
C GLY A 66 -4.72 6.79 -16.44
N TYR A 67 -5.06 7.23 -17.63
CA TYR A 67 -4.04 7.51 -18.65
C TYR A 67 -3.15 8.67 -18.19
N THR A 68 -2.01 8.33 -17.61
CA THR A 68 -0.91 9.27 -17.44
C THR A 68 0.22 8.84 -18.37
N GLN A 69 1.12 9.75 -18.66
CA GLN A 69 2.29 9.45 -19.48
C GLN A 69 3.11 8.28 -18.90
N HIS A 70 3.10 8.13 -17.59
CA HIS A 70 3.79 7.05 -16.89
C HIS A 70 3.07 5.69 -16.99
N ASN A 71 1.74 5.69 -17.12
CA ASN A 71 0.94 4.47 -17.22
C ASN A 71 0.89 3.91 -18.64
N PHE A 72 1.19 4.74 -19.64
CA PHE A 72 1.08 4.35 -21.05
C PHE A 72 2.02 3.19 -21.40
N VAL A 73 3.20 3.16 -20.83
CA VAL A 73 4.18 2.08 -21.06
C VAL A 73 3.65 0.74 -20.53
N TYR A 74 3.01 0.74 -19.38
CA TYR A 74 2.44 -0.47 -18.78
C TYR A 74 1.20 -0.99 -19.51
N THR A 75 0.38 -0.11 -20.07
CA THR A 75 -0.83 -0.51 -20.81
C THR A 75 -0.53 -1.14 -22.16
N SER A 76 0.64 -0.89 -22.74
CA SER A 76 1.04 -1.47 -24.04
C SER A 76 1.57 -2.90 -23.93
N GLU A 77 2.05 -3.30 -22.75
CA GLU A 77 2.71 -4.59 -22.55
C GLU A 77 1.83 -5.65 -21.88
N GLN A 78 0.74 -5.25 -21.24
CA GLN A 78 -0.16 -6.14 -20.51
C GLN A 78 -1.54 -6.17 -21.15
N SER A 79 -2.20 -7.33 -21.08
CA SER A 79 -3.58 -7.49 -21.51
C SER A 79 -4.46 -6.42 -20.81
N ALA A 80 -5.02 -5.53 -21.61
CA ALA A 80 -5.77 -4.35 -21.14
C ALA A 80 -7.04 -4.68 -20.32
N ASP A 81 -7.45 -5.94 -20.33
CA ASP A 81 -8.76 -6.39 -19.87
C ASP A 81 -8.97 -6.20 -18.36
N VAL A 82 -7.90 -6.19 -17.57
CA VAL A 82 -7.98 -6.05 -16.08
C VAL A 82 -7.10 -4.95 -15.54
N TRP A 83 -6.44 -4.19 -16.39
CA TRP A 83 -5.46 -3.21 -15.93
C TRP A 83 -6.09 -2.08 -15.14
N GLY A 84 -5.63 -1.91 -13.91
CA GLY A 84 -6.17 -0.93 -12.98
C GLY A 84 -7.53 -1.29 -12.37
N LEU A 85 -8.15 -2.37 -12.81
CA LEU A 85 -9.29 -2.97 -12.13
C LEU A 85 -8.80 -3.91 -11.03
N LEU A 86 -9.68 -4.22 -10.09
CA LEU A 86 -9.38 -5.11 -8.97
C LEU A 86 -10.32 -6.31 -9.03
N LEU A 87 -9.77 -7.50 -8.90
CA LEU A 87 -10.56 -8.72 -8.80
C LEU A 87 -11.00 -8.93 -7.35
N LYS A 88 -12.11 -9.63 -7.20
CA LYS A 88 -12.74 -9.87 -5.89
C LYS A 88 -11.81 -10.59 -4.92
N GLU A 89 -11.11 -11.58 -5.41
CA GLU A 89 -10.18 -12.40 -4.63
C GLU A 89 -9.03 -11.55 -4.08
N ASP A 90 -8.46 -10.68 -4.90
CA ASP A 90 -7.35 -9.79 -4.54
C ASP A 90 -7.81 -8.72 -3.53
N ALA A 91 -9.00 -8.12 -3.77
CA ALA A 91 -9.55 -7.13 -2.86
C ALA A 91 -9.91 -7.71 -1.48
N LEU A 92 -10.46 -8.91 -1.45
CA LEU A 92 -10.79 -9.58 -0.19
C LEU A 92 -9.52 -9.97 0.57
N ARG A 93 -8.45 -10.38 -0.13
CA ARG A 93 -7.16 -10.66 0.47
C ARG A 93 -6.56 -9.38 1.05
N ASP A 94 -6.47 -8.31 0.25
CA ASP A 94 -5.95 -7.00 0.69
C ASP A 94 -6.71 -6.53 1.94
N PHE A 95 -8.03 -6.61 1.92
CA PHE A 95 -8.88 -6.24 3.04
C PHE A 95 -8.60 -7.08 4.30
N HIS A 96 -8.60 -8.42 4.16
CA HIS A 96 -8.45 -9.33 5.29
C HIS A 96 -7.03 -9.27 5.88
N CYS A 97 -6.00 -9.40 5.04
CA CYS A 97 -4.61 -9.36 5.50
C CYS A 97 -4.26 -7.99 6.10
N GLY A 98 -4.77 -6.89 5.50
CA GLY A 98 -4.57 -5.55 6.06
C GLY A 98 -5.15 -5.38 7.47
N GLN A 99 -6.33 -5.96 7.75
CA GLN A 99 -6.91 -5.96 9.10
C GLN A 99 -6.08 -6.79 10.08
N GLU A 100 -5.62 -7.98 9.67
CA GLU A 100 -4.79 -8.85 10.52
C GLU A 100 -3.45 -8.18 10.85
N VAL A 101 -2.78 -7.57 9.86
CA VAL A 101 -1.52 -6.85 10.07
C VAL A 101 -1.74 -5.63 10.96
N GLN A 102 -2.84 -4.91 10.81
CA GLN A 102 -3.20 -3.81 11.70
C GLN A 102 -3.41 -4.29 13.14
N ALA A 103 -4.02 -5.45 13.33
CA ALA A 103 -4.25 -6.04 14.66
C ALA A 103 -2.95 -6.40 15.39
N LEU A 104 -1.83 -6.58 14.67
CA LEU A 104 -0.49 -6.74 15.25
C LEU A 104 0.11 -5.40 15.76
N GLY A 105 -0.60 -4.30 15.64
CA GLY A 105 -0.13 -2.97 16.04
C GLY A 105 0.74 -2.26 14.99
N ILE A 106 0.80 -2.79 13.77
CA ILE A 106 1.51 -2.17 12.66
C ILE A 106 0.64 -1.04 12.08
N LYS A 107 1.25 0.10 11.81
CA LYS A 107 0.57 1.23 11.18
C LYS A 107 0.30 0.92 9.71
N THR A 108 -0.99 0.73 9.38
CA THR A 108 -1.46 0.39 8.03
C THR A 108 -2.58 1.34 7.59
N ASN A 109 -2.95 1.27 6.31
CA ASN A 109 -4.24 1.78 5.87
C ASN A 109 -5.37 1.09 6.64
N GLN A 110 -6.43 1.84 6.95
CA GLN A 110 -7.59 1.31 7.65
C GLN A 110 -8.64 0.89 6.63
N MET A 111 -8.89 -0.41 6.51
CA MET A 111 -9.85 -0.97 5.55
C MET A 111 -11.28 -0.56 5.89
N GLU A 112 -11.99 0.03 4.92
CA GLU A 112 -13.39 0.45 5.09
C GLU A 112 -14.36 -0.58 4.49
N CYS A 113 -14.24 -0.86 3.19
CA CYS A 113 -15.13 -1.79 2.50
C CYS A 113 -14.59 -2.30 1.17
N VAL A 114 -15.20 -3.40 0.70
CA VAL A 114 -15.07 -3.88 -0.68
C VAL A 114 -16.44 -3.78 -1.34
N LEU A 115 -16.50 -3.13 -2.50
CA LEU A 115 -17.71 -2.88 -3.27
C LEU A 115 -17.64 -3.63 -4.60
N GLU A 116 -18.58 -4.53 -4.85
CA GLU A 116 -18.69 -5.21 -6.14
C GLU A 116 -19.50 -4.35 -7.11
N LEU A 117 -18.98 -4.16 -8.32
CA LEU A 117 -19.69 -3.44 -9.38
C LEU A 117 -20.68 -4.37 -10.06
N ASP A 118 -21.90 -3.89 -10.27
CA ASP A 118 -22.89 -4.62 -11.07
C ASP A 118 -22.67 -4.39 -12.58
N TYR A 119 -21.42 -4.64 -13.01
CA TYR A 119 -20.95 -4.49 -14.38
C TYR A 119 -19.89 -5.54 -14.66
N PRO A 120 -20.21 -6.59 -15.45
CA PRO A 120 -19.22 -7.61 -15.79
C PRO A 120 -18.21 -7.06 -16.78
N ILE A 121 -16.96 -7.46 -16.60
CA ILE A 121 -15.87 -7.28 -17.56
C ILE A 121 -15.46 -8.63 -18.12
N HIS A 122 -15.18 -8.69 -19.38
CA HIS A 122 -14.63 -9.88 -20.03
C HIS A 122 -13.11 -9.91 -19.88
N ILE A 123 -12.58 -11.01 -19.34
CA ILE A 123 -11.13 -11.23 -19.22
C ILE A 123 -10.69 -12.13 -20.37
N ALA A 124 -10.16 -11.56 -21.43
CA ALA A 124 -9.78 -12.29 -22.65
C ALA A 124 -8.79 -13.43 -22.38
N LYS A 125 -7.82 -13.25 -21.47
CA LYS A 125 -6.83 -14.26 -21.12
C LYS A 125 -7.45 -15.56 -20.58
N THR A 126 -8.54 -15.48 -19.84
CA THR A 126 -9.21 -16.62 -19.22
C THR A 126 -10.53 -16.95 -19.90
N ASN A 127 -11.00 -16.10 -20.82
CA ASN A 127 -12.31 -16.19 -21.48
C ASN A 127 -13.47 -16.27 -20.47
N VAL A 128 -13.39 -15.49 -19.39
CA VAL A 128 -14.37 -15.50 -18.30
C VAL A 128 -14.82 -14.08 -18.01
N ASP A 129 -16.13 -13.92 -17.79
CA ASP A 129 -16.68 -12.66 -17.27
C ASP A 129 -16.49 -12.58 -15.76
N ARG A 130 -16.02 -11.45 -15.28
CA ARG A 130 -15.84 -11.15 -13.86
C ARG A 130 -16.45 -9.80 -13.51
N LYS A 131 -17.02 -9.68 -12.34
CA LYS A 131 -17.43 -8.39 -11.79
C LYS A 131 -16.25 -7.77 -11.08
N PRO A 132 -15.77 -6.58 -11.51
CA PRO A 132 -14.70 -5.89 -10.83
C PRO A 132 -15.19 -5.38 -9.47
N VAL A 133 -14.25 -5.12 -8.59
CA VAL A 133 -14.53 -4.56 -7.26
C VAL A 133 -13.72 -3.31 -7.02
N LEU A 134 -14.17 -2.51 -6.05
CA LEU A 134 -13.42 -1.42 -5.47
C LEU A 134 -13.08 -1.74 -4.02
N LEU A 135 -11.86 -1.48 -3.64
CA LEU A 135 -11.43 -1.50 -2.25
C LEU A 135 -11.35 -0.05 -1.75
N GLN A 136 -12.08 0.26 -0.69
CA GLN A 136 -11.97 1.55 0.00
C GLN A 136 -11.27 1.37 1.34
N TYR A 137 -10.33 2.26 1.59
CA TYR A 137 -9.57 2.35 2.83
C TYR A 137 -9.23 3.81 3.14
N ASN A 138 -8.86 4.11 4.36
CA ASN A 138 -8.38 5.44 4.69
C ASN A 138 -6.93 5.44 5.18
N VAL A 139 -6.24 6.55 4.92
CA VAL A 139 -4.83 6.79 5.27
C VAL A 139 -4.65 8.19 5.83
N GLU A 140 -3.61 8.39 6.63
CA GLU A 140 -3.21 9.73 7.10
C GLU A 140 -2.58 10.55 5.99
N CYS A 141 -1.73 9.93 5.16
CA CYS A 141 -1.11 10.54 4.00
C CYS A 141 -1.48 9.78 2.72
N PRO A 142 -2.03 10.43 1.69
CA PRO A 142 -2.39 9.76 0.46
C PRO A 142 -1.19 9.53 -0.47
N TYR A 143 -0.06 10.17 -0.22
CA TYR A 143 1.15 10.04 -1.04
C TYR A 143 2.01 8.88 -0.58
N ARG A 144 2.45 8.05 -1.50
CA ARG A 144 3.39 6.98 -1.26
C ARG A 144 4.82 7.52 -1.23
N ILE A 145 5.76 6.81 -0.62
CA ILE A 145 7.18 7.20 -0.60
C ILE A 145 7.70 7.36 -2.04
N SER A 146 7.29 6.49 -2.96
CA SER A 146 7.62 6.58 -4.38
C SER A 146 7.10 7.84 -5.09
N ASP A 147 6.14 8.55 -4.50
CA ASP A 147 5.58 9.76 -5.10
C ASP A 147 6.46 11.01 -4.84
N ALA A 148 7.57 10.88 -4.12
CA ALA A 148 8.50 11.98 -3.82
C ALA A 148 8.85 12.87 -5.03
N PRO A 149 9.12 12.33 -6.24
CA PRO A 149 9.41 13.16 -7.41
C PRO A 149 8.26 14.08 -7.86
N PHE A 150 7.04 13.80 -7.41
CA PHE A 150 5.83 14.56 -7.75
C PHE A 150 5.33 15.43 -6.60
N MET A 151 5.99 15.38 -5.44
CA MET A 151 5.69 16.17 -4.27
C MET A 151 6.56 17.41 -4.19
N THR A 152 6.01 18.48 -3.64
CA THR A 152 6.83 19.63 -3.28
C THR A 152 7.67 19.31 -2.04
N ARG A 153 8.82 19.99 -1.89
CA ARG A 153 9.66 19.84 -0.70
C ARG A 153 8.89 20.15 0.59
N GLN A 154 7.99 21.15 0.55
CA GLN A 154 7.15 21.49 1.70
C GLN A 154 6.21 20.35 2.09
N GLN A 155 5.56 19.68 1.11
CA GLN A 155 4.69 18.54 1.38
C GLN A 155 5.46 17.38 2.05
N ILE A 156 6.67 17.07 1.59
CA ILE A 156 7.52 16.05 2.22
C ILE A 156 7.88 16.48 3.64
N THR A 157 8.34 17.73 3.84
CA THR A 157 8.68 18.25 5.15
C THR A 157 7.51 18.21 6.13
N ASP A 158 6.30 18.56 5.68
CA ASP A 158 5.10 18.54 6.52
C ASP A 158 4.75 17.12 7.01
N GLU A 159 5.01 16.10 6.19
CA GLU A 159 4.81 14.71 6.59
C GLU A 159 5.93 14.23 7.54
N VAL A 160 7.19 14.54 7.21
CA VAL A 160 8.36 14.15 8.01
C VAL A 160 8.31 14.77 9.41
N ASN A 161 7.88 16.02 9.55
CA ASN A 161 7.70 16.67 10.87
C ASN A 161 6.73 15.89 11.79
N LYS A 162 5.84 15.08 11.24
CA LYS A 162 4.96 14.24 12.04
C LYS A 162 5.66 13.01 12.61
N TRP A 163 6.81 12.62 12.02
CA TRP A 163 7.57 11.45 12.46
C TRP A 163 8.21 11.64 13.82
N GLU A 164 8.42 12.89 14.28
CA GLU A 164 8.96 13.18 15.61
C GLU A 164 8.13 12.50 16.72
N LYS A 165 6.82 12.35 16.52
CA LYS A 165 5.92 11.63 17.43
C LYS A 165 6.21 10.12 17.53
N MET A 166 6.94 9.58 16.56
CA MET A 166 7.34 8.17 16.48
C MET A 166 8.81 7.96 16.84
N ASN A 167 9.51 9.06 17.20
CA ASN A 167 10.94 9.07 17.54
C ASN A 167 11.15 8.66 19.00
N ASP A 168 10.80 7.42 19.33
CA ASP A 168 10.93 6.86 20.68
C ASP A 168 12.38 6.61 21.13
N LYS A 169 13.32 6.52 20.18
CA LYS A 169 14.75 6.35 20.42
C LYS A 169 15.56 7.67 20.39
N GLY A 170 14.93 8.80 20.10
CA GLY A 170 15.60 10.12 20.04
C GLY A 170 16.63 10.25 18.91
N PHE A 171 16.31 9.74 17.73
CA PHE A 171 17.19 9.88 16.57
C PHE A 171 17.30 11.34 16.12
N ASP A 172 18.49 11.72 15.69
CA ASP A 172 18.85 13.05 15.16
C ASP A 172 18.68 13.18 13.64
N LYS A 173 18.31 12.09 12.96
CA LYS A 173 18.09 11.99 11.53
C LYS A 173 16.72 11.42 11.22
N ASP A 174 16.03 12.07 10.29
CA ASP A 174 14.66 11.68 9.93
C ASP A 174 14.59 10.28 9.30
N TYR A 175 15.58 9.93 8.45
CA TYR A 175 15.62 8.59 7.86
C TYR A 175 15.80 7.48 8.92
N LEU A 176 16.43 7.75 10.07
CA LEU A 176 16.57 6.78 11.15
C LEU A 176 15.27 6.60 11.93
N ILE A 177 14.44 7.65 12.04
CA ILE A 177 13.10 7.54 12.59
C ILE A 177 12.27 6.61 11.71
N ALA A 178 12.28 6.84 10.39
CA ALA A 178 11.61 5.96 9.44
C ALA A 178 12.17 4.53 9.51
N ALA A 179 13.49 4.38 9.52
CA ALA A 179 14.15 3.07 9.63
C ALA A 179 13.67 2.30 10.85
N ASN A 180 13.64 2.93 12.03
CA ASN A 180 13.17 2.30 13.26
C ASN A 180 11.73 1.78 13.13
N VAL A 181 10.84 2.57 12.51
CA VAL A 181 9.44 2.16 12.29
C VAL A 181 9.35 0.99 11.32
N LEU A 182 10.04 1.07 10.18
CA LEU A 182 9.97 0.04 9.13
C LEU A 182 10.57 -1.29 9.61
N ILE A 183 11.74 -1.25 10.27
CA ILE A 183 12.42 -2.45 10.76
C ILE A 183 11.61 -3.10 11.89
N ARG A 184 11.03 -2.30 12.79
CA ARG A 184 10.14 -2.80 13.85
C ARG A 184 8.92 -3.49 13.24
N ASN A 185 8.26 -2.88 12.24
CA ASN A 185 7.12 -3.47 11.56
C ASN A 185 7.49 -4.79 10.88
N LEU A 186 8.65 -4.83 10.21
CA LEU A 186 9.17 -6.05 9.61
C LEU A 186 9.40 -7.15 10.66
N ARG A 187 9.99 -6.80 11.82
CA ARG A 187 10.22 -7.75 12.90
C ARG A 187 8.90 -8.33 13.43
N ILE A 188 7.91 -7.46 13.68
CA ILE A 188 6.59 -7.90 14.15
C ILE A 188 5.94 -8.84 13.12
N MET A 189 5.98 -8.51 11.83
CA MET A 189 5.43 -9.39 10.79
C MET A 189 6.12 -10.76 10.79
N HIS A 190 7.45 -10.78 10.79
CA HIS A 190 8.20 -12.04 10.76
C HIS A 190 8.00 -12.90 12.01
N ASP A 191 7.87 -12.30 13.20
CA ASP A 191 7.56 -13.02 14.44
C ASP A 191 6.17 -13.68 14.43
N HIS A 192 5.25 -13.15 13.62
CA HIS A 192 3.91 -13.70 13.46
C HIS A 192 3.72 -14.48 12.15
N GLU A 193 4.82 -14.89 11.51
CA GLU A 193 4.81 -15.64 10.24
C GLU A 193 4.07 -14.94 9.11
N VAL A 194 4.05 -13.59 9.14
CA VAL A 194 3.48 -12.75 8.10
C VAL A 194 4.56 -12.36 7.10
N LEU A 195 4.26 -12.54 5.81
CA LEU A 195 5.04 -12.03 4.70
C LEU A 195 4.16 -11.09 3.87
N HIS A 196 4.61 -9.87 3.69
CA HIS A 196 3.92 -8.92 2.83
C HIS A 196 4.10 -9.25 1.35
N ASN A 197 5.25 -9.85 1.00
CA ASN A 197 5.67 -10.24 -0.34
C ASN A 197 5.89 -9.10 -1.35
N ALA A 198 5.61 -7.86 -0.95
CA ALA A 198 5.78 -6.68 -1.80
C ALA A 198 6.27 -5.47 -0.97
N ILE A 199 7.32 -5.67 -0.19
CA ILE A 199 7.96 -4.58 0.58
C ILE A 199 8.78 -3.70 -0.36
N HIS A 200 8.24 -2.54 -0.73
CA HIS A 200 8.93 -1.53 -1.54
C HIS A 200 8.33 -0.13 -1.31
N GLU A 201 8.98 0.91 -1.80
CA GLU A 201 8.63 2.31 -1.58
C GLU A 201 7.23 2.71 -2.07
N GLN A 202 6.64 1.90 -2.96
CA GLN A 202 5.27 2.12 -3.43
C GLN A 202 4.22 1.61 -2.44
N ASN A 203 4.60 0.76 -1.49
CA ASN A 203 3.68 0.18 -0.52
C ASN A 203 3.83 0.75 0.89
N TYR A 204 4.48 1.91 0.99
CA TYR A 204 4.46 2.75 2.19
C TYR A 204 4.04 4.19 1.84
N THR A 205 3.24 4.80 2.70
CA THR A 205 2.94 6.24 2.62
C THR A 205 4.04 7.06 3.31
N TRP A 206 4.06 8.38 3.05
CA TRP A 206 4.91 9.30 3.82
C TRP A 206 4.49 9.43 5.30
N ALA A 207 3.32 8.93 5.68
CA ALA A 207 2.96 8.72 7.09
C ALA A 207 3.47 7.40 7.66
N LEU A 208 4.32 6.65 6.92
CA LEU A 208 4.85 5.33 7.25
C LEU A 208 3.76 4.27 7.49
N GLU A 209 2.63 4.39 6.79
CA GLU A 209 1.58 3.38 6.76
C GLU A 209 1.89 2.34 5.69
N LEU A 210 1.88 1.06 6.06
CA LEU A 210 2.04 -0.05 5.13
C LEU A 210 0.73 -0.29 4.36
N LEU A 211 0.82 -0.53 3.06
CA LEU A 211 -0.29 -0.65 2.11
C LEU A 211 -0.19 -1.91 1.26
N ASP A 212 -1.27 -2.25 0.57
CA ASP A 212 -1.30 -3.19 -0.55
C ASP A 212 -0.98 -4.64 -0.18
N PHE A 213 -1.91 -5.28 0.52
CA PHE A 213 -1.78 -6.64 1.03
C PHE A 213 -2.29 -7.72 0.05
N GLU A 214 -2.41 -7.41 -1.25
CA GLU A 214 -2.88 -8.38 -2.27
C GLU A 214 -2.01 -9.64 -2.35
N LEU A 215 -0.70 -9.49 -2.10
CA LEU A 215 0.26 -10.60 -2.12
C LEU A 215 0.60 -11.11 -0.73
N CYS A 216 0.01 -10.55 0.32
CA CYS A 216 0.34 -10.88 1.69
C CYS A 216 -0.03 -12.33 2.01
N ARG A 217 0.86 -12.99 2.76
CA ARG A 217 0.69 -14.31 3.35
C ARG A 217 0.60 -14.18 4.87
N ILE A 218 -0.45 -14.72 5.45
CA ILE A 218 -0.62 -14.88 6.88
C ILE A 218 -0.92 -16.35 7.21
N PRO A 219 -0.69 -16.84 8.43
CA PRO A 219 -0.82 -18.26 8.77
C PRO A 219 -2.15 -18.89 8.35
N ASN A 220 -3.27 -18.18 8.61
CA ASN A 220 -4.62 -18.69 8.34
C ASN A 220 -5.15 -18.32 6.95
N TYR A 221 -4.39 -17.60 6.16
CA TYR A 221 -4.77 -17.17 4.81
C TYR A 221 -3.54 -17.21 3.89
N PRO A 222 -3.06 -18.41 3.56
CA PRO A 222 -1.84 -18.58 2.78
C PRO A 222 -2.04 -18.04 1.37
N TYR A 223 -1.00 -17.43 0.83
CA TYR A 223 -0.90 -17.05 -0.56
C TYR A 223 0.15 -17.91 -1.23
N ILE A 224 -0.27 -18.75 -2.18
CA ILE A 224 0.61 -19.63 -2.92
C ILE A 224 0.62 -19.15 -4.36
N GLN A 225 1.69 -18.49 -4.74
CA GLN A 225 2.03 -18.27 -6.14
C GLN A 225 3.15 -19.24 -6.50
N ALA A 226 2.78 -20.39 -7.07
CA ALA A 226 3.68 -21.53 -7.29
C ALA A 226 4.97 -21.16 -8.04
N ASP A 227 4.93 -20.16 -8.92
CA ASP A 227 6.10 -19.68 -9.66
C ASP A 227 6.97 -18.72 -8.82
N TYR A 228 6.39 -18.03 -7.84
CA TYR A 228 7.08 -17.10 -6.99
C TYR A 228 7.94 -17.81 -5.93
N GLU A 229 7.43 -18.88 -5.35
CA GLU A 229 8.16 -19.68 -4.35
C GLU A 229 9.31 -20.47 -4.94
N ARG A 230 9.31 -20.78 -6.25
CA ARG A 230 10.39 -21.51 -6.92
C ARG A 230 11.66 -20.70 -7.14
N HIS A 231 11.56 -19.38 -7.16
CA HIS A 231 12.67 -18.50 -7.54
C HIS A 231 13.30 -17.74 -6.38
N VAL A 232 12.75 -17.83 -5.18
CA VAL A 232 13.24 -17.10 -4.00
C VAL A 232 13.57 -18.07 -2.88
N CYS A 233 14.86 -18.24 -2.61
CA CYS A 233 15.37 -19.19 -1.61
C CYS A 233 14.94 -18.85 -0.17
N ASN A 234 14.68 -17.59 0.13
CA ASN A 234 14.21 -17.13 1.44
C ASN A 234 13.43 -15.82 1.32
N LEU A 235 12.12 -15.89 1.46
CA LEU A 235 11.22 -14.73 1.36
C LEU A 235 11.41 -13.74 2.51
N TYR A 236 11.72 -14.20 3.71
CA TYR A 236 12.01 -13.34 4.86
C TYR A 236 13.27 -12.50 4.63
N ASP A 237 14.34 -13.11 4.13
CA ASP A 237 15.57 -12.41 3.79
C ASP A 237 15.37 -11.36 2.70
N ARG A 238 14.53 -11.67 1.74
CA ARG A 238 14.16 -10.70 0.69
C ARG A 238 13.50 -9.46 1.28
N GLU A 239 12.57 -9.60 2.20
CA GLU A 239 11.89 -8.45 2.84
C GLU A 239 12.86 -7.62 3.68
N VAL A 240 13.86 -8.23 4.31
CA VAL A 240 14.94 -7.51 5.00
C VAL A 240 15.71 -6.62 4.03
N ILE A 241 16.14 -7.18 2.89
CA ILE A 241 16.87 -6.43 1.85
C ILE A 241 15.99 -5.30 1.28
N GLN A 242 14.74 -5.58 0.99
CA GLN A 242 13.78 -4.60 0.47
C GLN A 242 13.55 -3.46 1.46
N THR A 243 13.41 -3.76 2.76
CA THR A 243 13.28 -2.75 3.80
C THR A 243 14.52 -1.85 3.87
N TYR A 244 15.71 -2.44 3.79
CA TYR A 244 16.97 -1.69 3.73
C TYR A 244 16.99 -0.72 2.54
N GLN A 245 16.58 -1.19 1.36
CA GLN A 245 16.52 -0.37 0.14
C GLN A 245 15.54 0.81 0.27
N ILE A 246 14.37 0.60 0.87
CA ILE A 246 13.41 1.68 1.13
C ILE A 246 14.02 2.76 2.02
N ILE A 247 14.74 2.36 3.07
CA ILE A 247 15.36 3.32 4.00
C ILE A 247 16.40 4.18 3.28
N ILE A 248 17.23 3.57 2.42
CA ILE A 248 18.19 4.32 1.59
C ILE A 248 17.45 5.26 0.64
N TYR A 249 16.35 4.82 0.04
CA TYR A 249 15.54 5.66 -0.84
C TYR A 249 14.94 6.85 -0.09
N ILE A 250 14.41 6.65 1.12
CA ILE A 250 13.91 7.72 1.99
C ILE A 250 15.03 8.74 2.29
N ALA A 251 16.20 8.28 2.72
CA ALA A 251 17.34 9.17 3.00
C ALA A 251 17.71 9.99 1.76
N GLY A 252 17.72 9.39 0.58
CA GLY A 252 17.93 10.10 -0.68
C GLY A 252 16.86 11.18 -0.96
N CYS A 253 15.59 10.89 -0.72
CA CYS A 253 14.50 11.86 -0.87
C CYS A 253 14.63 13.03 0.12
N LEU A 254 15.13 12.77 1.32
CA LEU A 254 15.36 13.77 2.36
C LEU A 254 16.68 14.54 2.16
N ASN A 255 17.51 14.12 1.21
CA ASN A 255 18.86 14.63 1.00
C ASN A 255 19.75 14.44 2.26
N GLU A 256 19.56 13.34 2.96
CA GLU A 256 20.34 12.95 4.13
C GLU A 256 21.43 11.94 3.76
N HIS A 257 22.62 12.13 4.33
CA HIS A 257 23.69 11.14 4.19
C HIS A 257 23.42 9.94 5.10
N VAL A 258 23.49 8.73 4.52
CA VAL A 258 23.27 7.47 5.26
C VAL A 258 24.55 7.10 6.03
N ASP A 259 24.42 6.98 7.33
CA ASP A 259 25.41 6.29 8.17
C ASP A 259 25.11 4.79 8.13
N PHE A 260 25.77 4.08 7.21
CA PHE A 260 25.54 2.65 7.00
C PHE A 260 25.83 1.81 8.24
N LYS A 261 26.84 2.19 9.04
CA LYS A 261 27.14 1.45 10.28
C LYS A 261 26.00 1.58 11.27
N ARG A 262 25.50 2.78 11.49
CA ARG A 262 24.38 3.04 12.41
C ARG A 262 23.09 2.36 11.92
N LEU A 263 22.88 2.29 10.61
CA LEU A 263 21.76 1.58 10.02
C LEU A 263 21.89 0.06 10.20
N ASP A 264 23.08 -0.49 9.95
CA ASP A 264 23.37 -1.93 10.16
C ASP A 264 23.19 -2.32 11.65
N ASP A 265 23.70 -1.48 12.57
CA ASP A 265 23.50 -1.68 14.01
C ASP A 265 22.03 -1.67 14.40
N LEU A 266 21.22 -0.80 13.78
CA LEU A 266 19.78 -0.74 14.03
C LEU A 266 19.07 -2.00 13.53
N PHE A 267 19.43 -2.57 12.38
CA PHE A 267 18.89 -3.87 11.93
C PHE A 267 19.26 -4.99 12.90
N LEU A 268 20.51 -4.98 13.38
CA LEU A 268 20.98 -5.97 14.35
C LEU A 268 20.23 -5.88 15.68
N ASP A 269 19.90 -4.69 16.17
CA ASP A 269 19.07 -4.46 17.36
C ASP A 269 17.71 -5.16 17.26
N TYR A 270 17.15 -5.27 16.05
CA TYR A 270 15.91 -6.00 15.78
C TYR A 270 16.13 -7.47 15.39
N GLY A 271 17.38 -7.98 15.52
CA GLY A 271 17.71 -9.38 15.24
C GLY A 271 17.93 -9.72 13.76
N PHE A 272 18.14 -8.72 12.90
CA PHE A 272 18.47 -8.92 11.50
C PHE A 272 19.97 -8.73 11.26
N ASP A 273 20.72 -9.83 11.09
CA ASP A 273 22.13 -9.78 10.73
C ASP A 273 22.31 -9.58 9.23
N LEU A 274 22.70 -8.37 8.83
CA LEU A 274 22.92 -8.01 7.43
C LEU A 274 24.23 -8.57 6.87
N ASN A 275 25.17 -9.07 7.72
CA ASN A 275 26.45 -9.60 7.24
C ASN A 275 26.27 -10.82 6.36
N LYS A 276 25.19 -11.58 6.56
CA LYS A 276 24.84 -12.73 5.70
C LYS A 276 24.53 -12.37 4.24
N PHE A 277 24.28 -11.07 3.94
CA PHE A 277 23.99 -10.57 2.59
C PHE A 277 25.20 -9.85 1.96
N LYS A 278 26.27 -9.59 2.73
CA LYS A 278 27.48 -8.96 2.21
C LYS A 278 28.29 -10.06 1.52
N LEU A 279 28.41 -9.96 0.19
CA LEU A 279 29.28 -10.78 -0.64
C LEU A 279 30.73 -10.29 -0.53
#